data_a9b26783ee907ce6850cefae77458641
#
_entry.id   a9b26783ee907ce6850cefae77458641
#
_cell.length_a   1.000
_cell.length_b   1.000
_cell.length_c   1.000
_cell.angle_alpha   90.00
_cell.angle_beta   90.00
_cell.angle_gamma   90.00
#
_symmetry.space_group_name_H-M   'P 1'
#
loop_
_entity.id
_entity.type
_entity.pdbx_description
1 polymer ?
#
loop_
_entity_poly.entity_id
_entity_poly.type
_entity_poly.pdbx_seq_one_letter_code
_entity_poly.pdbx_strand_id
1 'polypeptide(L)'
;MFYSQDKQDEYLETHIFKGYKNGFFMDIGSHDGKSLNNTLYFEENNNWTGVNVEPMKKAYNDLLVNRPNCININCAVYNNDGTTEFICNTGYTQMLSGIKDTFDKRHMIRLKRENAIYGSTTDILEVETKKIET
;
A
#
# COMPACT_ATOMS: atom_id res chain seq x y z
N MET A 1 17.78 -1.69 -9.45
CA MET A 1 17.15 -0.42 -9.00
C MET A 1 16.32 -0.67 -7.74
N PHE A 2 16.45 0.19 -6.75
CA PHE A 2 15.64 0.15 -5.53
C PHE A 2 14.47 1.13 -5.66
N TYR A 3 13.35 0.85 -4.97
CA TYR A 3 12.08 1.56 -5.15
C TYR A 3 11.57 2.26 -3.90
N SER A 4 11.97 1.79 -2.70
CA SER A 4 11.44 2.29 -1.43
C SER A 4 11.71 3.77 -1.21
N GLN A 5 10.78 4.42 -0.52
CA GLN A 5 10.88 5.86 -0.20
C GLN A 5 12.12 6.19 0.64
N ASP A 6 12.37 5.39 1.67
CA ASP A 6 13.45 5.61 2.63
C ASP A 6 14.52 4.50 2.56
N LYS A 7 14.70 3.90 1.39
CA LYS A 7 15.71 2.87 1.10
C LYS A 7 15.55 1.59 1.94
N GLN A 8 14.33 1.25 2.33
CA GLN A 8 14.07 0.03 3.10
C GLN A 8 14.49 -1.22 2.33
N ASP A 9 14.16 -1.30 1.05
CA ASP A 9 14.54 -2.42 0.18
C ASP A 9 16.06 -2.54 0.00
N GLU A 10 16.76 -1.42 -0.20
CA GLU A 10 18.22 -1.39 -0.26
C GLU A 10 18.86 -1.89 1.05
N TYR A 11 18.35 -1.41 2.20
CA TYR A 11 18.83 -1.84 3.50
C TYR A 11 18.61 -3.32 3.75
N LEU A 12 17.40 -3.80 3.47
CA LEU A 12 17.03 -5.21 3.65
C LEU A 12 17.90 -6.13 2.78
N GLU A 13 18.11 -5.75 1.51
CA GLU A 13 18.97 -6.55 0.62
C GLU A 13 20.42 -6.57 1.09
N THR A 14 20.94 -5.40 1.46
CA THR A 14 22.38 -5.25 1.80
C THR A 14 22.72 -5.89 3.14
N HIS A 15 21.87 -5.77 4.15
CA HIS A 15 22.20 -6.13 5.53
C HIS A 15 21.48 -7.37 6.05
N ILE A 16 20.28 -7.68 5.55
CA ILE A 16 19.44 -8.75 6.08
C ILE A 16 19.41 -9.96 5.13
N PHE A 17 18.89 -9.77 3.93
CA PHE A 17 18.66 -10.88 3.00
C PHE A 17 19.88 -11.25 2.16
N LYS A 18 20.73 -10.29 1.85
CA LYS A 18 22.05 -10.52 1.18
C LYS A 18 21.97 -11.44 -0.02
N GLY A 19 21.04 -11.16 -0.93
CA GLY A 19 20.83 -11.95 -2.14
C GLY A 19 19.99 -13.22 -1.96
N TYR A 20 19.32 -13.40 -0.82
CA TYR A 20 18.44 -14.55 -0.59
C TYR A 20 17.36 -14.66 -1.68
N LYS A 21 17.29 -15.81 -2.33
CA LYS A 21 16.38 -16.07 -3.45
C LYS A 21 15.14 -16.84 -3.02
N ASN A 22 14.06 -16.69 -3.83
CA ASN A 22 12.83 -17.48 -3.72
C ASN A 22 12.09 -17.25 -2.38
N GLY A 23 12.16 -16.03 -1.83
CA GLY A 23 11.41 -15.65 -0.64
C GLY A 23 9.93 -15.39 -0.92
N PHE A 24 9.18 -15.17 0.14
CA PHE A 24 7.76 -14.82 0.08
C PHE A 24 7.50 -13.57 0.92
N PHE A 25 6.67 -12.66 0.39
CA PHE A 25 6.31 -11.43 1.10
C PHE A 25 4.78 -11.27 1.23
N MET A 26 4.37 -10.46 2.19
CA MET A 26 3.03 -9.89 2.28
C MET A 26 3.18 -8.38 2.40
N ASP A 27 2.67 -7.66 1.41
CA ASP A 27 2.72 -6.20 1.32
C ASP A 27 1.33 -5.62 1.56
N ILE A 28 1.10 -5.06 2.73
CA ILE A 28 -0.19 -4.50 3.13
C ILE A 28 -0.16 -3.00 2.88
N GLY A 29 -1.06 -2.53 2.01
CA GLY A 29 -1.04 -1.15 1.52
C GLY A 29 -0.06 -0.97 0.37
N SER A 30 -0.08 -1.88 -0.59
CA SER A 30 0.88 -1.92 -1.71
C SER A 30 0.70 -0.82 -2.73
N HIS A 31 -0.37 -0.05 -2.67
CA HIS A 31 -0.69 1.02 -3.61
C HIS A 31 -0.67 0.51 -5.06
N ASP A 32 0.03 1.18 -5.97
CA ASP A 32 0.16 0.73 -7.36
C ASP A 32 1.18 -0.41 -7.56
N GLY A 33 1.81 -0.88 -6.50
CA GLY A 33 2.79 -1.95 -6.53
C GLY A 33 4.17 -1.58 -7.05
N LYS A 34 4.40 -0.33 -7.41
CA LYS A 34 5.65 0.15 -8.00
C LYS A 34 6.19 1.40 -7.33
N SER A 35 5.39 2.45 -7.24
CA SER A 35 5.80 3.74 -6.68
C SER A 35 6.12 3.59 -5.20
N LEU A 36 7.35 3.89 -4.81
CA LEU A 36 7.83 3.82 -3.42
C LEU A 36 7.60 2.44 -2.76
N ASN A 37 7.58 1.37 -3.56
CA ASN A 37 7.24 0.03 -3.11
C ASN A 37 8.44 -0.69 -2.46
N ASN A 38 8.18 -1.41 -1.37
CA ASN A 38 9.19 -2.07 -0.57
C ASN A 38 9.53 -3.49 -1.04
N THR A 39 8.69 -4.12 -1.87
CA THR A 39 8.82 -5.53 -2.24
C THR A 39 9.18 -5.77 -3.70
N LEU A 40 8.99 -4.80 -4.58
CA LEU A 40 9.22 -4.95 -6.02
C LEU A 40 10.67 -5.34 -6.35
N TYR A 41 11.65 -4.75 -5.66
CA TYR A 41 13.05 -5.11 -5.86
C TYR A 41 13.29 -6.62 -5.72
N PHE A 42 12.71 -7.23 -4.70
CA PHE A 42 12.91 -8.66 -4.41
C PHE A 42 12.21 -9.54 -5.45
N GLU A 43 11.04 -9.13 -5.93
CA GLU A 43 10.39 -9.84 -7.04
C GLU A 43 11.21 -9.80 -8.32
N GLU A 44 11.69 -8.62 -8.70
CA GLU A 44 12.46 -8.45 -9.96
C GLU A 44 13.85 -9.08 -9.93
N ASN A 45 14.54 -9.03 -8.80
CA ASN A 45 15.96 -9.38 -8.72
C ASN A 45 16.26 -10.69 -8.00
N ASN A 46 15.40 -11.11 -7.08
CA ASN A 46 15.66 -12.25 -6.19
C ASN A 46 14.62 -13.38 -6.33
N ASN A 47 13.78 -13.32 -7.35
CA ASN A 47 12.74 -14.30 -7.63
C ASN A 47 11.78 -14.53 -6.43
N TRP A 48 11.49 -13.47 -5.69
CA TRP A 48 10.48 -13.53 -4.63
C TRP A 48 9.08 -13.47 -5.23
N THR A 49 8.12 -14.06 -4.53
CA THR A 49 6.69 -13.94 -4.83
C THR A 49 5.94 -13.55 -3.56
N GLY A 50 4.66 -13.19 -3.70
CA GLY A 50 3.92 -12.82 -2.52
C GLY A 50 2.51 -12.34 -2.77
N VAL A 51 1.97 -11.73 -1.73
CA VAL A 51 0.62 -11.16 -1.67
C VAL A 51 0.73 -9.66 -1.52
N ASN A 52 0.04 -8.94 -2.38
CA ASN A 52 -0.18 -7.49 -2.27
C ASN A 52 -1.63 -7.23 -1.88
N VAL A 53 -1.84 -6.34 -0.92
CA VAL A 53 -3.18 -5.96 -0.44
C VAL A 53 -3.33 -4.44 -0.60
N GLU A 54 -4.35 -4.01 -1.34
CA GLU A 54 -4.63 -2.60 -1.59
C GLU A 54 -6.14 -2.33 -1.60
N PRO A 55 -6.65 -1.49 -0.69
CA PRO A 55 -8.08 -1.21 -0.61
C PRO A 55 -8.61 -0.24 -1.67
N MET A 56 -7.80 0.73 -2.13
CA MET A 56 -8.25 1.73 -3.11
C MET A 56 -8.34 1.13 -4.51
N LYS A 57 -9.55 1.09 -5.07
CA LYS A 57 -9.82 0.43 -6.36
C LYS A 57 -8.94 0.94 -7.50
N LYS A 58 -8.70 2.24 -7.57
CA LYS A 58 -7.84 2.82 -8.60
C LYS A 58 -6.40 2.31 -8.50
N ALA A 59 -5.81 2.40 -7.32
CA ALA A 59 -4.46 1.91 -7.07
C ALA A 59 -4.37 0.39 -7.28
N TYR A 60 -5.39 -0.36 -6.86
CA TYR A 60 -5.47 -1.80 -7.10
C TYR A 60 -5.49 -2.17 -8.59
N ASN A 61 -6.19 -1.40 -9.42
CA ASN A 61 -6.18 -1.63 -10.86
C ASN A 61 -4.77 -1.45 -11.46
N ASP A 62 -4.04 -0.45 -11.01
CA ASP A 62 -2.65 -0.23 -11.41
C ASP A 62 -1.73 -1.35 -10.87
N LEU A 63 -1.99 -1.80 -9.66
CA LEU A 63 -1.29 -2.94 -9.04
C LEU A 63 -1.42 -4.21 -9.88
N LEU A 64 -2.60 -4.53 -10.39
CA LEU A 64 -2.83 -5.69 -11.26
C LEU A 64 -1.95 -5.65 -12.52
N VAL A 65 -1.75 -4.46 -13.07
CA VAL A 65 -0.90 -4.25 -14.26
C VAL A 65 0.58 -4.33 -13.90
N ASN A 66 0.98 -3.72 -12.79
CA ASN A 66 2.39 -3.62 -12.39
C ASN A 66 2.94 -4.91 -11.75
N ARG A 67 2.08 -5.69 -11.11
CA ARG A 67 2.49 -6.89 -10.36
C ARG A 67 1.65 -8.13 -10.72
N PRO A 68 1.60 -8.52 -12.00
CA PRO A 68 0.69 -9.59 -12.45
C PRO A 68 1.05 -10.98 -11.92
N ASN A 69 2.28 -11.18 -11.47
CA ASN A 69 2.76 -12.48 -10.98
C ASN A 69 2.55 -12.67 -9.46
N CYS A 70 2.02 -11.65 -8.77
CA CYS A 70 1.67 -11.73 -7.36
C CYS A 70 0.19 -12.05 -7.18
N ILE A 71 -0.17 -12.50 -5.99
CA ILE A 71 -1.57 -12.55 -5.55
C ILE A 71 -1.95 -11.13 -5.10
N ASN A 72 -2.90 -10.52 -5.79
CA ASN A 72 -3.33 -9.15 -5.50
C ASN A 72 -4.76 -9.17 -4.95
N ILE A 73 -4.98 -8.57 -3.78
CA ILE A 73 -6.25 -8.58 -3.06
C ILE A 73 -6.74 -7.15 -2.84
N ASN A 74 -7.97 -6.88 -3.27
CA ASN A 74 -8.60 -5.56 -3.09
C ASN A 74 -9.39 -5.53 -1.78
N CYS A 75 -8.71 -5.27 -0.71
CA CYS A 75 -9.33 -5.09 0.62
C CYS A 75 -8.44 -4.25 1.52
N ALA A 76 -8.98 -3.82 2.66
CA ALA A 76 -8.20 -3.28 3.77
C ALA A 76 -8.02 -4.38 4.83
N VAL A 77 -6.84 -4.46 5.42
CA VAL A 77 -6.61 -5.32 6.59
C VAL A 77 -7.11 -4.59 7.83
N TYR A 78 -8.01 -5.22 8.57
CA TYR A 78 -8.64 -4.64 9.75
C TYR A 78 -8.95 -5.71 10.79
N ASN A 79 -9.63 -5.34 11.87
CA ASN A 79 -9.93 -6.24 12.98
C ASN A 79 -11.18 -7.13 12.78
N ASN A 80 -11.84 -7.00 11.64
CA ASN A 80 -13.00 -7.82 11.28
C ASN A 80 -13.04 -8.10 9.78
N ASP A 81 -13.81 -9.10 9.40
CA ASP A 81 -14.22 -9.33 8.01
C ASP A 81 -15.55 -8.61 7.79
N GLY A 82 -15.66 -7.84 6.72
CA GLY A 82 -16.86 -7.08 6.40
C GLY A 82 -16.56 -5.90 5.51
N THR A 83 -17.11 -4.75 5.87
CA THR A 83 -16.88 -3.49 5.16
C THR A 83 -16.64 -2.36 6.17
N THR A 84 -15.95 -1.31 5.73
CA THR A 84 -15.74 -0.09 6.51
C THR A 84 -15.61 1.12 5.60
N GLU A 85 -15.76 2.31 6.17
CA GLU A 85 -15.48 3.55 5.45
C GLU A 85 -13.97 3.77 5.35
N PHE A 86 -13.52 4.10 4.14
CA PHE A 86 -12.13 4.37 3.82
C PHE A 86 -12.01 5.77 3.25
N ILE A 87 -11.08 6.55 3.76
CA ILE A 87 -10.77 7.88 3.24
C ILE A 87 -9.80 7.72 2.08
N CYS A 88 -10.31 7.95 0.86
CA CYS A 88 -9.52 7.91 -0.37
C CYS A 88 -9.12 9.33 -0.74
N ASN A 89 -7.84 9.59 -0.80
CA ASN A 89 -7.28 10.87 -1.24
C ASN A 89 -6.73 10.76 -2.65
N THR A 90 -6.77 11.85 -3.39
CA THR A 90 -6.21 11.94 -4.73
C THR A 90 -5.06 12.93 -4.77
N GLY A 91 -4.21 12.83 -5.80
CA GLY A 91 -3.08 13.72 -5.99
C GLY A 91 -2.04 13.57 -4.88
N TYR A 92 -1.51 14.69 -4.40
CA TYR A 92 -0.43 14.72 -3.43
C TYR A 92 -0.73 13.97 -2.12
N THR A 93 -1.98 14.00 -1.65
CA THR A 93 -2.37 13.39 -0.37
C THR A 93 -2.79 11.93 -0.50
N GLN A 94 -2.60 11.28 -1.65
CA GLN A 94 -3.03 9.90 -1.90
C GLN A 94 -2.46 8.92 -0.86
N MET A 95 -1.20 9.11 -0.44
CA MET A 95 -0.54 8.26 0.55
C MET A 95 -1.05 8.49 1.99
N LEU A 96 -1.89 9.49 2.22
CA LEU A 96 -2.56 9.74 3.50
C LEU A 96 -3.93 9.05 3.60
N SER A 97 -4.30 8.25 2.62
CA SER A 97 -5.54 7.47 2.62
C SER A 97 -5.53 6.40 3.70
N GLY A 98 -6.68 6.05 4.25
CA GLY A 98 -6.77 5.01 5.26
C GLY A 98 -8.21 4.77 5.76
N ILE A 99 -8.36 3.79 6.64
CA ILE A 99 -9.63 3.51 7.30
C ILE A 99 -10.04 4.71 8.15
N LYS A 100 -11.25 5.25 7.90
CA LYS A 100 -11.74 6.48 8.54
C LYS A 100 -11.66 6.44 10.06
N ASP A 101 -12.04 5.32 10.67
CA ASP A 101 -12.06 5.17 12.13
C ASP A 101 -10.67 5.17 12.78
N THR A 102 -9.61 4.99 11.97
CA THR A 102 -8.23 5.01 12.48
C THR A 102 -7.60 6.40 12.44
N PHE A 103 -8.28 7.39 11.84
CA PHE A 103 -7.77 8.76 11.74
C PHE A 103 -7.95 9.49 13.06
N ASP A 104 -6.86 9.99 13.59
CA ASP A 104 -6.90 10.90 14.73
C ASP A 104 -7.11 12.36 14.29
N LYS A 105 -7.32 13.24 15.27
CA LYS A 105 -7.55 14.66 15.03
C LYS A 105 -6.35 15.34 14.32
N ARG A 106 -5.13 14.96 14.67
CA ARG A 106 -3.91 15.54 14.07
C ARG A 106 -3.77 15.15 12.62
N HIS A 107 -4.05 13.89 12.31
CA HIS A 107 -4.03 13.38 10.94
C HIS A 107 -5.07 14.09 10.06
N MET A 108 -6.28 14.28 10.58
CA MET A 108 -7.34 15.01 9.86
C MET A 108 -6.98 16.47 9.61
N ILE A 109 -6.37 17.15 10.57
CA ILE A 109 -5.89 18.54 10.42
C ILE A 109 -4.81 18.61 9.34
N ARG A 110 -3.84 17.71 9.37
CA ARG A 110 -2.80 17.60 8.35
C ARG A 110 -3.39 17.39 6.96
N LEU A 111 -4.31 16.45 6.82
CA LEU A 111 -4.96 16.14 5.55
C LEU A 111 -5.68 17.35 4.96
N LYS A 112 -6.49 18.06 5.76
CA LYS A 112 -7.19 19.28 5.33
C LYS A 112 -6.21 20.37 4.88
N ARG A 113 -5.13 20.57 5.63
CA ARG A 113 -4.10 21.56 5.30
C ARG A 113 -3.40 21.24 3.99
N GLU A 114 -2.97 20.00 3.79
CA GLU A 114 -2.26 19.58 2.59
C GLU A 114 -3.17 19.55 1.37
N ASN A 115 -4.43 19.15 1.51
CA ASN A 115 -5.41 19.25 0.43
C ASN A 115 -5.60 20.71 -0.03
N ALA A 116 -5.66 21.66 0.88
CA ALA A 116 -5.79 23.08 0.56
C ALA A 116 -4.55 23.62 -0.17
N ILE A 117 -3.35 23.19 0.22
CA ILE A 117 -2.09 23.65 -0.37
C ILE A 117 -1.86 23.05 -1.76
N TYR A 118 -2.11 21.76 -1.96
CA TYR A 118 -1.76 21.01 -3.18
C TYR A 118 -2.94 20.74 -4.10
N GLY A 119 -4.14 21.21 -3.77
CA GLY A 119 -5.34 21.00 -4.58
C GLY A 119 -5.81 19.54 -4.64
N SER A 120 -5.42 18.72 -3.68
CA SER A 120 -5.86 17.34 -3.58
C SER A 120 -7.29 17.24 -3.05
N THR A 121 -7.96 16.14 -3.36
CA THR A 121 -9.35 15.88 -2.95
C THR A 121 -9.45 14.64 -2.07
N THR A 122 -10.51 14.59 -1.28
CA THR A 122 -10.79 13.47 -0.37
C THR A 122 -12.20 12.97 -0.62
N ASP A 123 -12.34 11.66 -0.84
CA ASP A 123 -13.62 10.95 -0.92
C ASP A 123 -13.69 9.90 0.19
N ILE A 124 -14.91 9.63 0.67
CA ILE A 124 -15.17 8.55 1.60
C ILE A 124 -15.86 7.44 0.84
N LEU A 125 -15.21 6.27 0.76
CA LEU A 125 -15.69 5.10 0.05
C LEU A 125 -15.81 3.92 1.02
N GLU A 126 -16.76 3.01 0.73
CA GLU A 126 -16.86 1.74 1.42
C GLU A 126 -15.88 0.75 0.80
N VAL A 127 -15.08 0.08 1.63
CA VAL A 127 -14.14 -0.96 1.19
C VAL A 127 -14.37 -2.24 1.97
N GLU A 128 -14.08 -3.38 1.33
CA GLU A 128 -14.05 -4.68 2.00
C GLU A 128 -12.90 -4.73 3.00
N THR A 129 -13.15 -5.34 4.15
CA THR A 129 -12.13 -5.58 5.18
C THR A 129 -11.94 -7.06 5.41
N LYS A 130 -10.69 -7.44 5.74
CA LYS A 130 -10.36 -8.81 6.15
C LYS A 130 -9.36 -8.76 7.31
N LYS A 131 -9.49 -9.73 8.21
CA LYS A 131 -8.42 -10.00 9.17
C LYS A 131 -7.25 -10.65 8.43
N ILE A 132 -6.04 -10.48 8.96
CA ILE A 132 -4.84 -11.00 8.32
C ILE A 132 -4.85 -12.54 8.20
N GLU A 133 -5.52 -13.22 9.12
CA GLU A 133 -5.68 -14.69 9.12
C GLU A 133 -6.78 -15.19 8.16
N THR A 134 -7.57 -14.30 7.61
CA THR A 134 -8.61 -14.65 6.65
C THR A 134 -8.05 -14.82 5.25
#